data_c1091840ac72b82a349734fddfb79ca6
#
_entry.id   c1091840ac72b82a349734fddfb79ca6
#
_cell.length_a   1.000
_cell.length_b   1.000
_cell.length_c   1.000
_cell.angle_alpha   90.00
_cell.angle_beta   90.00
_cell.angle_gamma   90.00
#
_symmetry.space_group_name_H-M   'P 1'
#
loop_
_entity.id
_entity.type
_entity.pdbx_description
1 polymer ?
#
loop_
_entity_poly.entity_id
_entity_poly.type
_entity_poly.pdbx_seq_one_letter_code
_entity_poly.pdbx_strand_id
1 'polypeptide(L)'
;MIAEATTRKLRKKTNWAALRTDFPILDQRVHGQPLIYLDNAATTQKPRAVLDALRNYYEKDNANVHRGIHELSNRATTAYEAARARGAKFINARSADEIIFTRGTTEGINLVASAWGAKNIKAGDKILLTEMEHHSNIVPWQLLAERTGAKLLFFPITGDIGLLNMSHLDEWLTKDVKLFAMTHISNSLGTINPVADMCSRARKLGVATLVDAAQSAGHRPLDVQEIGCDFLVFSGHKMCGPTGIGVLYGRQEVLEKMPPYQGGGEMILSVEFERSTWKAAPHRFEAGTPDISGVIGLHAAMDYLDKIGRDNIAHHDQELGAYAFAKLSHLKTGIRLFGPHIGRAGLVSFLLDGVHAHDVVTVADQRGVALRGGHHCNQPLMRKLGVESTARASFYFYNTTEEIDRFAEVLEEIQRFFAG
;
A
#
# COMPACT_ATOMS: atom_id res chain seq x y z
N MET A 1 5.90 -39.59 -5.65
CA MET A 1 4.46 -39.56 -5.43
C MET A 1 4.23 -39.66 -3.93
N ILE A 2 4.08 -38.52 -3.25
CA ILE A 2 3.46 -38.42 -1.95
C ILE A 2 2.57 -37.19 -2.06
N ALA A 3 1.26 -37.43 -2.17
CA ALA A 3 0.24 -36.40 -2.22
C ALA A 3 0.04 -35.88 -0.80
N GLU A 4 0.47 -34.67 -0.49
CA GLU A 4 0.03 -33.95 0.68
C GLU A 4 -1.43 -33.50 0.47
N ALA A 5 -2.32 -34.26 1.07
CA ALA A 5 -3.70 -33.89 1.23
C ALA A 5 -3.79 -32.72 2.26
N THR A 6 -3.60 -31.50 1.78
CA THR A 6 -3.91 -30.31 2.56
C THR A 6 -5.43 -30.29 2.73
N THR A 7 -5.90 -30.57 3.92
CA THR A 7 -7.30 -30.49 4.32
C THR A 7 -7.82 -29.09 4.05
N ARG A 8 -8.52 -28.93 2.92
CA ARG A 8 -9.22 -27.71 2.51
C ARG A 8 -10.37 -27.48 3.51
N LYS A 9 -10.11 -26.74 4.61
CA LYS A 9 -11.18 -26.23 5.46
C LYS A 9 -12.21 -25.58 4.55
N LEU A 10 -13.46 -26.08 4.55
CA LEU A 10 -14.57 -25.47 3.82
C LEU A 10 -14.64 -24.01 4.22
N ARG A 11 -14.25 -23.12 3.31
CA ARG A 11 -14.30 -21.67 3.53
C ARG A 11 -15.76 -21.28 3.67
N LYS A 12 -16.13 -20.67 4.79
CA LYS A 12 -17.46 -20.09 4.97
C LYS A 12 -17.65 -19.06 3.84
N LYS A 13 -18.68 -19.24 3.01
CA LYS A 13 -18.94 -18.36 1.86
C LYS A 13 -19.19 -16.94 2.39
N THR A 14 -18.29 -16.00 2.11
CA THR A 14 -18.44 -14.60 2.52
C THR A 14 -19.58 -13.95 1.74
N ASN A 15 -20.47 -13.27 2.44
CA ASN A 15 -21.55 -12.50 1.82
C ASN A 15 -21.07 -11.07 1.52
N TRP A 16 -20.47 -10.87 0.34
CA TRP A 16 -19.91 -9.59 -0.06
C TRP A 16 -20.95 -8.47 -0.15
N ALA A 17 -22.16 -8.78 -0.62
CA ALA A 17 -23.27 -7.83 -0.71
C ALA A 17 -23.68 -7.31 0.68
N ALA A 18 -23.70 -8.16 1.70
CA ALA A 18 -23.95 -7.71 3.06
C ALA A 18 -22.83 -6.81 3.60
N LEU A 19 -21.56 -7.13 3.30
CA LEU A 19 -20.42 -6.29 3.72
C LEU A 19 -20.45 -4.91 3.08
N ARG A 20 -20.94 -4.77 1.84
CA ARG A 20 -21.08 -3.48 1.16
C ARG A 20 -21.93 -2.49 1.96
N THR A 21 -22.95 -2.95 2.70
CA THR A 21 -23.83 -2.09 3.51
C THR A 21 -23.13 -1.43 4.70
N ASP A 22 -21.94 -1.92 5.08
CA ASP A 22 -21.10 -1.29 6.10
C ASP A 22 -20.48 0.03 5.64
N PHE A 23 -20.50 0.32 4.33
CA PHE A 23 -19.87 1.49 3.70
C PHE A 23 -20.90 2.53 3.26
N PRO A 24 -21.29 3.48 4.14
CA PRO A 24 -22.40 4.40 3.85
C PRO A 24 -22.18 5.28 2.62
N ILE A 25 -20.94 5.58 2.26
CA ILE A 25 -20.59 6.38 1.10
C ILE A 25 -20.97 5.71 -0.23
N LEU A 26 -21.06 4.37 -0.26
CA LEU A 26 -21.40 3.63 -1.47
C LEU A 26 -22.90 3.63 -1.79
N ASP A 27 -23.72 4.13 -0.85
CA ASP A 27 -25.18 4.26 -1.01
C ASP A 27 -25.58 5.69 -1.39
N GLN A 28 -24.92 6.24 -2.40
CA GLN A 28 -25.22 7.57 -2.89
C GLN A 28 -25.34 7.61 -4.43
N ARG A 29 -25.90 8.70 -4.92
CA ARG A 29 -25.95 8.99 -6.36
C ARG A 29 -24.98 10.12 -6.71
N VAL A 30 -24.27 9.95 -7.81
CA VAL A 30 -23.39 10.95 -8.41
C VAL A 30 -23.91 11.25 -9.82
N HIS A 31 -24.15 12.51 -10.14
CA HIS A 31 -24.79 12.93 -11.40
C HIS A 31 -26.14 12.21 -11.68
N GLY A 32 -26.91 11.91 -10.62
CA GLY A 32 -28.16 11.18 -10.72
C GLY A 32 -28.04 9.67 -10.95
N GLN A 33 -26.83 9.12 -11.08
CA GLN A 33 -26.53 7.71 -11.25
C GLN A 33 -26.09 7.06 -9.91
N PRO A 34 -26.35 5.76 -9.68
CA PRO A 34 -25.74 5.05 -8.56
C PRO A 34 -24.22 5.13 -8.63
N LEU A 35 -23.56 5.37 -7.49
CA LEU A 35 -22.09 5.41 -7.44
C LEU A 35 -21.50 4.03 -7.67
N ILE A 36 -20.63 3.93 -8.67
CA ILE A 36 -19.72 2.80 -8.91
C ILE A 36 -18.29 3.30 -8.63
N TYR A 37 -17.75 2.94 -7.47
CA TYR A 37 -16.45 3.43 -7.02
C TYR A 37 -15.34 2.45 -7.38
N LEU A 38 -14.55 2.76 -8.40
CA LEU A 38 -13.45 1.94 -8.94
C LEU A 38 -12.08 2.64 -8.85
N ASP A 39 -11.86 3.50 -7.83
CA ASP A 39 -10.55 4.13 -7.56
C ASP A 39 -9.93 3.70 -6.22
N ASN A 40 -10.09 2.41 -5.87
CA ASN A 40 -9.65 1.85 -4.59
C ASN A 40 -8.13 1.83 -4.42
N ALA A 41 -7.36 1.73 -5.49
CA ALA A 41 -5.89 1.80 -5.43
C ALA A 41 -5.37 3.21 -5.08
N ALA A 42 -6.22 4.26 -5.20
CA ALA A 42 -5.93 5.58 -4.68
C ALA A 42 -6.27 5.69 -3.19
N THR A 43 -7.51 5.34 -2.82
CA THR A 43 -7.98 5.25 -1.44
C THR A 43 -9.19 4.32 -1.37
N THR A 44 -9.27 3.47 -0.34
CA THR A 44 -10.47 2.66 -0.09
C THR A 44 -11.51 3.43 0.71
N GLN A 45 -12.78 3.01 0.68
CA GLN A 45 -13.84 3.57 1.51
C GLN A 45 -13.74 3.07 2.95
N LYS A 46 -14.44 3.73 3.89
CA LYS A 46 -14.36 3.47 5.33
C LYS A 46 -15.66 2.83 5.81
N PRO A 47 -15.59 1.67 6.47
CA PRO A 47 -16.76 1.03 7.06
C PRO A 47 -17.21 1.78 8.32
N ARG A 48 -18.48 1.62 8.71
CA ARG A 48 -19.05 2.21 9.93
C ARG A 48 -18.19 1.93 11.17
N ALA A 49 -17.64 0.73 11.29
CA ALA A 49 -16.78 0.37 12.42
C ALA A 49 -15.59 1.33 12.60
N VAL A 50 -14.98 1.78 11.50
CA VAL A 50 -13.87 2.75 11.53
C VAL A 50 -14.37 4.15 11.82
N LEU A 51 -15.49 4.57 11.19
CA LEU A 51 -16.10 5.87 11.44
C LEU A 51 -16.54 6.04 12.88
N ASP A 52 -17.14 4.99 13.47
CA ASP A 52 -17.59 4.98 14.85
C ASP A 52 -16.42 4.98 15.85
N ALA A 53 -15.32 4.28 15.53
CA ALA A 53 -14.10 4.30 16.35
C ALA A 53 -13.52 5.73 16.45
N LEU A 54 -13.43 6.44 15.32
CA LEU A 54 -12.98 7.84 15.27
C LEU A 54 -13.91 8.76 16.07
N ARG A 55 -15.22 8.64 15.86
CA ARG A 55 -16.23 9.42 16.57
C ARG A 55 -16.15 9.18 18.08
N ASN A 56 -16.14 7.91 18.50
CA ASN A 56 -16.11 7.55 19.94
C ASN A 56 -14.86 8.08 20.63
N TYR A 57 -13.68 8.06 19.95
CA TYR A 57 -12.48 8.63 20.52
C TYR A 57 -12.65 10.12 20.82
N TYR A 58 -13.09 10.92 19.85
CA TYR A 58 -13.26 12.36 20.05
C TYR A 58 -14.38 12.72 21.02
N GLU A 59 -15.46 11.96 21.05
CA GLU A 59 -16.59 12.24 21.94
C GLU A 59 -16.35 11.80 23.40
N LYS A 60 -15.47 10.80 23.64
CA LYS A 60 -15.39 10.15 24.96
C LYS A 60 -13.99 10.08 25.57
N ASP A 61 -12.93 9.99 24.74
CA ASP A 61 -11.59 9.59 25.20
C ASP A 61 -10.48 10.53 24.73
N ASN A 62 -10.82 11.66 24.08
CA ASN A 62 -9.85 12.58 23.51
C ASN A 62 -8.92 13.18 24.60
N ALA A 63 -7.68 12.73 24.61
CA ALA A 63 -6.61 13.21 25.45
C ALA A 63 -5.25 12.93 24.82
N ASN A 64 -4.21 13.65 25.23
CA ASN A 64 -2.84 13.34 24.87
C ASN A 64 -2.39 12.02 25.52
N VAL A 65 -1.47 11.31 24.86
CA VAL A 65 -0.99 9.98 25.26
C VAL A 65 0.33 10.07 26.03
N HIS A 66 0.69 9.02 26.77
CA HIS A 66 1.95 8.72 27.46
C HIS A 66 2.31 9.59 28.67
N ARG A 67 1.96 10.87 28.71
CA ARG A 67 2.42 11.80 29.78
C ARG A 67 1.35 12.27 30.75
N GLY A 68 0.09 12.11 30.40
CA GLY A 68 -1.01 12.49 31.29
C GLY A 68 -1.20 11.47 32.41
N ILE A 69 -1.48 11.95 33.61
CA ILE A 69 -1.77 11.12 34.79
C ILE A 69 -3.26 11.00 35.08
N HIS A 70 -4.11 11.61 34.28
CA HIS A 70 -5.58 11.56 34.44
C HIS A 70 -6.19 10.44 33.58
N GLU A 71 -7.38 10.01 33.98
CA GLU A 71 -8.08 8.85 33.40
C GLU A 71 -8.20 8.88 31.86
N LEU A 72 -8.57 10.02 31.26
CA LEU A 72 -8.70 10.13 29.81
C LEU A 72 -7.36 9.86 29.10
N SER A 73 -6.24 10.37 29.64
CA SER A 73 -4.91 10.11 29.08
C SER A 73 -4.51 8.63 29.19
N ASN A 74 -4.86 7.98 30.32
CA ASN A 74 -4.61 6.55 30.50
C ASN A 74 -5.39 5.73 29.46
N ARG A 75 -6.67 6.05 29.24
CA ARG A 75 -7.54 5.38 28.25
C ARG A 75 -7.03 5.60 26.84
N ALA A 76 -6.68 6.83 26.46
CA ALA A 76 -6.11 7.15 25.17
C ALA A 76 -4.79 6.42 24.92
N THR A 77 -3.87 6.39 25.93
CA THR A 77 -2.60 5.68 25.87
C THR A 77 -2.80 4.17 25.70
N THR A 78 -3.72 3.59 26.47
CA THR A 78 -4.06 2.15 26.36
C THR A 78 -4.57 1.80 24.97
N ALA A 79 -5.46 2.63 24.40
CA ALA A 79 -5.99 2.42 23.06
C ALA A 79 -4.91 2.57 21.97
N TYR A 80 -4.01 3.55 22.13
CA TYR A 80 -2.90 3.80 21.21
C TYR A 80 -1.90 2.63 21.19
N GLU A 81 -1.46 2.15 22.34
CA GLU A 81 -0.51 1.04 22.43
C GLU A 81 -1.16 -0.32 22.08
N ALA A 82 -2.46 -0.49 22.35
CA ALA A 82 -3.21 -1.64 21.84
C ALA A 82 -3.24 -1.67 20.31
N ALA A 83 -3.33 -0.51 19.65
CA ALA A 83 -3.26 -0.42 18.19
C ALA A 83 -1.86 -0.78 17.66
N ARG A 84 -0.79 -0.44 18.39
CA ARG A 84 0.58 -0.84 18.04
C ARG A 84 0.75 -2.35 18.13
N ALA A 85 0.33 -2.96 19.23
CA ALA A 85 0.33 -4.42 19.39
C ALA A 85 -0.53 -5.12 18.32
N ARG A 86 -1.68 -4.50 17.96
CA ARG A 86 -2.53 -4.98 16.87
C ARG A 86 -1.83 -4.91 15.51
N GLY A 87 -1.10 -3.84 15.24
CA GLY A 87 -0.27 -3.69 14.02
C GLY A 87 0.76 -4.80 13.91
N ALA A 88 1.47 -5.10 15.00
CA ALA A 88 2.42 -6.21 15.04
C ALA A 88 1.75 -7.56 14.71
N LYS A 89 0.62 -7.85 15.35
CA LYS A 89 -0.15 -9.07 15.05
C LYS A 89 -0.67 -9.10 13.61
N PHE A 90 -1.06 -7.95 13.05
CA PHE A 90 -1.62 -7.86 11.71
C PHE A 90 -0.64 -8.29 10.61
N ILE A 91 0.64 -8.03 10.79
CA ILE A 91 1.71 -8.40 9.83
C ILE A 91 2.63 -9.51 10.35
N ASN A 92 2.28 -10.16 11.45
CA ASN A 92 3.08 -11.19 12.12
C ASN A 92 4.51 -10.71 12.49
N ALA A 93 4.64 -9.46 12.97
CA ALA A 93 5.89 -8.97 13.56
C ALA A 93 6.15 -9.65 14.91
N ARG A 94 7.42 -9.72 15.33
CA ARG A 94 7.85 -10.40 16.58
C ARG A 94 7.49 -9.59 17.82
N SER A 95 7.52 -8.27 17.71
CA SER A 95 7.26 -7.34 18.82
C SER A 95 6.48 -6.11 18.33
N ALA A 96 5.73 -5.50 19.23
CA ALA A 96 5.17 -4.17 19.01
C ALA A 96 6.26 -3.09 18.83
N ASP A 97 7.47 -3.30 19.37
CA ASP A 97 8.60 -2.38 19.23
C ASP A 97 9.14 -2.29 17.79
N GLU A 98 8.73 -3.22 16.91
CA GLU A 98 9.03 -3.21 15.48
C GLU A 98 8.04 -2.34 14.67
N ILE A 99 7.01 -1.76 15.31
CA ILE A 99 5.95 -0.98 14.68
C ILE A 99 6.10 0.51 14.99
N ILE A 100 6.28 1.30 13.95
CA ILE A 100 6.38 2.76 14.02
C ILE A 100 5.18 3.35 13.27
N PHE A 101 4.42 4.23 13.92
CA PHE A 101 3.36 4.96 13.26
C PHE A 101 3.92 6.13 12.47
N THR A 102 3.45 6.29 11.25
CA THR A 102 3.84 7.33 10.29
C THR A 102 2.58 7.93 9.67
N ARG A 103 2.70 9.03 8.94
CA ARG A 103 1.56 9.61 8.19
C ARG A 103 1.17 8.77 6.96
N GLY A 104 1.89 7.69 6.67
CA GLY A 104 1.65 6.78 5.56
C GLY A 104 2.96 6.23 4.98
N THR A 105 2.84 5.42 3.94
CA THR A 105 3.95 4.79 3.22
C THR A 105 5.05 5.78 2.83
N THR A 106 4.68 6.94 2.30
CA THR A 106 5.63 7.97 1.87
C THR A 106 6.54 8.42 3.01
N GLU A 107 5.98 8.70 4.20
CA GLU A 107 6.79 9.08 5.35
C GLU A 107 7.64 7.91 5.85
N GLY A 108 7.09 6.71 5.89
CA GLY A 108 7.85 5.52 6.30
C GLY A 108 9.10 5.31 5.44
N ILE A 109 8.99 5.46 4.11
CA ILE A 109 10.15 5.36 3.21
C ILE A 109 11.13 6.51 3.43
N ASN A 110 10.65 7.74 3.61
CA ASN A 110 11.50 8.91 3.90
C ASN A 110 12.24 8.74 5.24
N LEU A 111 11.61 8.17 6.26
CA LEU A 111 12.24 7.86 7.54
C LEU A 111 13.40 6.87 7.33
N VAL A 112 13.18 5.78 6.59
CA VAL A 112 14.24 4.82 6.30
C VAL A 112 15.37 5.47 5.50
N ALA A 113 15.04 6.26 4.47
CA ALA A 113 16.04 6.96 3.66
C ALA A 113 16.86 7.96 4.48
N SER A 114 16.21 8.73 5.36
CA SER A 114 16.86 9.80 6.13
C SER A 114 17.63 9.28 7.35
N ALA A 115 17.13 8.25 8.04
CA ALA A 115 17.77 7.71 9.24
C ALA A 115 18.71 6.55 8.90
N TRP A 116 18.18 5.45 8.34
CA TRP A 116 18.99 4.30 7.99
C TRP A 116 19.91 4.57 6.79
N GLY A 117 19.34 5.14 5.72
CA GLY A 117 20.04 5.38 4.46
C GLY A 117 21.21 6.34 4.64
N ALA A 118 21.00 7.50 5.28
CA ALA A 118 22.06 8.48 5.52
C ALA A 118 23.24 7.94 6.35
N LYS A 119 22.99 6.93 7.20
CA LYS A 119 24.04 6.31 8.01
C LYS A 119 24.79 5.19 7.28
N ASN A 120 24.10 4.45 6.41
CA ASN A 120 24.63 3.17 5.88
C ASN A 120 25.02 3.24 4.40
N ILE A 121 24.59 4.28 3.66
CA ILE A 121 24.84 4.44 2.22
C ILE A 121 25.83 5.58 1.98
N LYS A 122 26.84 5.32 1.17
CA LYS A 122 27.94 6.23 0.85
C LYS A 122 28.22 6.28 -0.66
N ALA A 123 29.12 7.15 -1.07
CA ALA A 123 29.52 7.30 -2.46
C ALA A 123 29.99 5.96 -3.08
N GLY A 124 29.45 5.65 -4.25
CA GLY A 124 29.73 4.41 -4.99
C GLY A 124 28.85 3.24 -4.65
N ASP A 125 28.14 3.26 -3.50
CA ASP A 125 27.13 2.24 -3.19
C ASP A 125 25.95 2.30 -4.16
N LYS A 126 25.21 1.18 -4.30
CA LYS A 126 24.06 1.07 -5.17
C LYS A 126 22.77 0.86 -4.39
N ILE A 127 21.70 1.48 -4.85
CA ILE A 127 20.32 1.25 -4.39
C ILE A 127 19.57 0.65 -5.58
N LEU A 128 19.04 -0.57 -5.40
CA LEU A 128 18.25 -1.26 -6.42
C LEU A 128 16.77 -1.02 -6.17
N LEU A 129 16.06 -0.63 -7.21
CA LEU A 129 14.60 -0.46 -7.28
C LEU A 129 14.05 -1.31 -8.41
N THR A 130 12.73 -1.43 -8.54
CA THR A 130 12.13 -1.96 -9.77
C THR A 130 11.61 -0.82 -10.66
N GLU A 131 11.43 -1.07 -11.95
CA GLU A 131 10.86 -0.08 -12.88
C GLU A 131 9.37 0.22 -12.62
N MET A 132 8.70 -0.53 -11.73
CA MET A 132 7.28 -0.34 -11.41
C MET A 132 7.02 0.42 -10.10
N GLU A 133 8.05 1.00 -9.47
CA GLU A 133 7.92 1.66 -8.18
C GLU A 133 7.05 2.94 -8.25
N HIS A 134 6.21 3.12 -7.23
CA HIS A 134 5.53 4.38 -6.98
C HIS A 134 6.55 5.51 -6.70
N HIS A 135 6.22 6.76 -7.04
CA HIS A 135 7.10 7.92 -6.77
C HIS A 135 7.59 7.97 -5.32
N SER A 136 6.76 7.56 -4.35
CA SER A 136 7.15 7.48 -2.93
C SER A 136 8.30 6.52 -2.66
N ASN A 137 8.52 5.52 -3.53
CA ASN A 137 9.62 4.56 -3.44
C ASN A 137 10.72 4.80 -4.51
N ILE A 138 10.73 5.99 -5.10
CA ILE A 138 11.80 6.45 -6.02
C ILE A 138 12.44 7.71 -5.48
N VAL A 139 11.64 8.76 -5.26
CA VAL A 139 12.12 10.12 -4.96
C VAL A 139 12.96 10.20 -3.68
N PRO A 140 12.60 9.56 -2.55
CA PRO A 140 13.44 9.56 -1.36
C PRO A 140 14.84 9.00 -1.59
N TRP A 141 14.94 7.98 -2.45
CA TRP A 141 16.22 7.36 -2.82
C TRP A 141 17.03 8.24 -3.77
N GLN A 142 16.40 9.00 -4.67
CA GLN A 142 17.05 10.02 -5.50
C GLN A 142 17.67 11.10 -4.62
N LEU A 143 16.89 11.65 -3.67
CA LEU A 143 17.38 12.64 -2.71
C LEU A 143 18.51 12.11 -1.82
N LEU A 144 18.47 10.84 -1.45
CA LEU A 144 19.56 10.21 -0.72
C LEU A 144 20.80 10.04 -1.59
N ALA A 145 20.63 9.57 -2.84
CA ALA A 145 21.73 9.38 -3.79
C ALA A 145 22.44 10.71 -4.11
N GLU A 146 21.71 11.81 -4.29
CA GLU A 146 22.27 13.15 -4.47
C GLU A 146 23.16 13.58 -3.29
N ARG A 147 22.74 13.29 -2.06
CA ARG A 147 23.47 13.64 -0.84
C ARG A 147 24.70 12.76 -0.58
N THR A 148 24.62 11.49 -0.96
CA THR A 148 25.63 10.49 -0.61
C THR A 148 26.59 10.15 -1.75
N GLY A 149 26.23 10.43 -3.01
CA GLY A 149 26.95 9.96 -4.19
C GLY A 149 26.69 8.51 -4.55
N ALA A 150 25.63 7.89 -4.00
CA ALA A 150 25.19 6.55 -4.37
C ALA A 150 24.56 6.52 -5.77
N LYS A 151 24.41 5.33 -6.35
CA LYS A 151 23.81 5.11 -7.67
C LYS A 151 22.49 4.37 -7.57
N LEU A 152 21.47 4.82 -8.30
CA LEU A 152 20.21 4.10 -8.44
C LEU A 152 20.27 3.13 -9.61
N LEU A 153 19.78 1.92 -9.39
CA LEU A 153 19.57 0.89 -10.40
C LEU A 153 18.07 0.55 -10.45
N PHE A 154 17.57 0.21 -11.64
CA PHE A 154 16.17 -0.13 -11.83
C PHE A 154 16.05 -1.51 -12.49
N PHE A 155 15.59 -2.51 -11.74
CA PHE A 155 15.37 -3.86 -12.24
C PHE A 155 14.18 -3.86 -13.22
N PRO A 156 14.40 -4.31 -14.48
CA PRO A 156 13.46 -4.10 -15.56
C PRO A 156 12.22 -4.98 -15.48
N ILE A 157 11.11 -4.44 -16.02
CA ILE A 157 9.88 -5.19 -16.31
C ILE A 157 9.86 -5.71 -17.74
N THR A 158 8.98 -6.70 -18.00
CA THR A 158 8.75 -7.30 -19.33
C THR A 158 7.55 -6.65 -20.02
N GLY A 159 7.79 -5.73 -20.96
CA GLY A 159 6.75 -5.11 -21.82
C GLY A 159 5.47 -4.69 -21.08
N ASP A 160 4.34 -4.75 -21.78
CA ASP A 160 3.01 -4.37 -21.24
C ASP A 160 2.51 -5.34 -20.14
N ILE A 161 2.99 -6.58 -20.13
CA ILE A 161 2.65 -7.57 -19.09
C ILE A 161 3.19 -7.14 -17.72
N GLY A 162 4.31 -6.39 -17.70
CA GLY A 162 4.83 -5.77 -16.49
C GLY A 162 5.22 -6.77 -15.39
N LEU A 163 5.78 -7.91 -15.75
CA LEU A 163 6.37 -8.88 -14.82
C LEU A 163 7.86 -8.62 -14.65
N LEU A 164 8.41 -8.95 -13.50
CA LEU A 164 9.86 -9.00 -13.26
C LEU A 164 10.41 -10.34 -13.78
N ASN A 165 11.48 -10.30 -14.57
CA ASN A 165 12.15 -11.54 -14.97
C ASN A 165 13.11 -12.02 -13.88
N MET A 166 12.58 -12.77 -12.93
CA MET A 166 13.30 -13.22 -11.73
C MET A 166 14.54 -14.07 -12.00
N SER A 167 14.67 -14.66 -13.20
CA SER A 167 15.88 -15.41 -13.59
C SER A 167 17.12 -14.50 -13.77
N HIS A 168 16.90 -13.20 -14.04
CA HIS A 168 17.96 -12.20 -14.19
C HIS A 168 18.20 -11.36 -12.94
N LEU A 169 17.48 -11.57 -11.84
CA LEU A 169 17.63 -10.73 -10.64
C LEU A 169 19.07 -10.75 -10.11
N ASP A 170 19.75 -11.86 -10.15
CA ASP A 170 21.11 -12.02 -9.61
C ASP A 170 22.17 -11.21 -10.41
N GLU A 171 21.86 -10.80 -11.65
CA GLU A 171 22.72 -9.89 -12.43
C GLU A 171 22.65 -8.46 -11.91
N TRP A 172 21.55 -8.08 -11.29
CA TRP A 172 21.29 -6.73 -10.73
C TRP A 172 21.57 -6.67 -9.24
N LEU A 173 21.26 -7.74 -8.51
CA LEU A 173 21.41 -7.84 -7.07
C LEU A 173 22.81 -8.38 -6.72
N THR A 174 23.78 -7.46 -6.64
CA THR A 174 25.20 -7.74 -6.42
C THR A 174 25.65 -7.22 -5.04
N LYS A 175 26.86 -7.59 -4.56
CA LYS A 175 27.38 -7.24 -3.21
C LYS A 175 27.58 -5.72 -2.99
N ASP A 176 27.65 -4.92 -4.03
CA ASP A 176 27.75 -3.47 -3.98
C ASP A 176 26.38 -2.77 -3.88
N VAL A 177 25.29 -3.52 -4.04
CA VAL A 177 23.94 -3.06 -3.67
C VAL A 177 23.84 -3.07 -2.15
N LYS A 178 23.41 -1.94 -1.56
CA LYS A 178 23.24 -1.79 -0.11
C LYS A 178 21.80 -1.84 0.34
N LEU A 179 20.88 -1.47 -0.57
CA LEU A 179 19.45 -1.52 -0.35
C LEU A 179 18.75 -2.02 -1.62
N PHE A 180 17.78 -2.91 -1.44
CA PHE A 180 16.81 -3.28 -2.45
C PHE A 180 15.42 -2.87 -1.95
N ALA A 181 14.83 -1.82 -2.54
CA ALA A 181 13.49 -1.36 -2.23
C ALA A 181 12.54 -1.74 -3.38
N MET A 182 11.40 -2.37 -3.02
CA MET A 182 10.51 -2.99 -4.00
C MET A 182 9.05 -2.90 -3.59
N THR A 183 8.16 -2.70 -4.57
CA THR A 183 6.71 -2.80 -4.33
C THR A 183 6.26 -4.27 -4.31
N HIS A 184 5.37 -4.61 -3.37
CA HIS A 184 4.75 -5.94 -3.32
C HIS A 184 3.67 -6.10 -4.40
N ILE A 185 2.80 -5.08 -4.54
CA ILE A 185 1.76 -5.04 -5.59
C ILE A 185 1.86 -3.70 -6.31
N SER A 186 2.02 -3.74 -7.63
CA SER A 186 2.04 -2.53 -8.44
C SER A 186 0.67 -1.86 -8.46
N ASN A 187 0.64 -0.58 -8.08
CA ASN A 187 -0.56 0.25 -8.10
C ASN A 187 -1.02 0.62 -9.53
N SER A 188 -0.19 0.37 -10.53
CA SER A 188 -0.49 0.67 -11.94
C SER A 188 -0.78 -0.58 -12.76
N LEU A 189 -0.08 -1.69 -12.50
CA LEU A 189 -0.15 -2.90 -13.33
C LEU A 189 -0.96 -4.03 -12.66
N GLY A 190 -1.14 -3.97 -11.34
CA GLY A 190 -1.72 -5.09 -10.58
C GLY A 190 -0.78 -6.30 -10.45
N THR A 191 0.47 -6.17 -10.89
CA THR A 191 1.49 -7.21 -10.74
C THR A 191 1.75 -7.48 -9.26
N ILE A 192 1.73 -8.76 -8.88
CA ILE A 192 2.08 -9.22 -7.53
C ILE A 192 3.49 -9.77 -7.59
N ASN A 193 4.44 -9.09 -6.95
CA ASN A 193 5.85 -9.46 -6.96
C ASN A 193 6.17 -10.53 -5.90
N PRO A 194 7.10 -11.46 -6.17
CA PRO A 194 7.51 -12.51 -5.25
C PRO A 194 8.51 -11.98 -4.20
N VAL A 195 8.05 -11.02 -3.36
CA VAL A 195 8.94 -10.27 -2.43
C VAL A 195 9.67 -11.16 -1.43
N ALA A 196 9.12 -12.32 -1.04
CA ALA A 196 9.81 -13.27 -0.16
C ALA A 196 11.07 -13.87 -0.83
N ASP A 197 10.99 -14.27 -2.11
CA ASP A 197 12.17 -14.72 -2.87
C ASP A 197 13.18 -13.58 -3.07
N MET A 198 12.71 -12.38 -3.42
CA MET A 198 13.55 -11.19 -3.59
C MET A 198 14.31 -10.85 -2.29
N CYS A 199 13.62 -10.82 -1.15
CA CYS A 199 14.23 -10.59 0.16
C CYS A 199 15.19 -11.72 0.56
N SER A 200 14.86 -12.97 0.26
CA SER A 200 15.73 -14.12 0.54
C SER A 200 17.05 -14.02 -0.22
N ARG A 201 17.03 -13.66 -1.50
CA ARG A 201 18.25 -13.45 -2.31
C ARG A 201 19.05 -12.26 -1.81
N ALA A 202 18.42 -11.13 -1.49
CA ALA A 202 19.07 -9.95 -0.93
C ALA A 202 19.80 -10.27 0.39
N ARG A 203 19.13 -11.00 1.28
CA ARG A 203 19.69 -11.40 2.58
C ARG A 203 20.96 -12.24 2.44
N LYS A 204 21.04 -13.16 1.47
CA LYS A 204 22.24 -13.98 1.21
C LYS A 204 23.47 -13.13 0.88
N LEU A 205 23.26 -11.93 0.37
CA LEU A 205 24.31 -10.98 -0.01
C LEU A 205 24.53 -9.89 1.04
N GLY A 206 23.77 -9.90 2.16
CA GLY A 206 23.81 -8.86 3.18
C GLY A 206 23.21 -7.52 2.73
N VAL A 207 22.35 -7.53 1.70
CA VAL A 207 21.65 -6.36 1.17
C VAL A 207 20.40 -6.12 2.01
N ALA A 208 20.22 -4.91 2.52
CA ALA A 208 19.02 -4.51 3.24
C ALA A 208 17.81 -4.42 2.28
N THR A 209 16.61 -4.69 2.81
CA THR A 209 15.39 -4.74 2.00
C THR A 209 14.28 -3.85 2.56
N LEU A 210 13.58 -3.15 1.67
CA LEU A 210 12.35 -2.43 2.00
C LEU A 210 11.23 -2.86 1.06
N VAL A 211 10.09 -3.28 1.63
CA VAL A 211 8.90 -3.67 0.88
C VAL A 211 7.83 -2.59 1.00
N ASP A 212 7.44 -1.99 -0.13
CA ASP A 212 6.25 -1.16 -0.20
C ASP A 212 5.01 -2.05 -0.32
N ALA A 213 4.27 -2.15 0.79
CA ALA A 213 3.05 -2.95 0.91
C ALA A 213 1.78 -2.09 0.84
N ALA A 214 1.86 -0.85 0.32
CA ALA A 214 0.71 0.06 0.27
C ALA A 214 -0.51 -0.52 -0.46
N GLN A 215 -0.30 -1.33 -1.49
CA GLN A 215 -1.36 -1.99 -2.24
C GLN A 215 -1.64 -3.43 -1.78
N SER A 216 -0.90 -3.95 -0.82
CA SER A 216 -1.08 -5.33 -0.36
C SER A 216 -1.65 -5.45 1.04
N ALA A 217 -1.37 -4.50 1.95
CA ALA A 217 -1.73 -4.60 3.36
C ALA A 217 -3.26 -4.77 3.60
N GLY A 218 -4.09 -4.08 2.81
CA GLY A 218 -5.55 -4.21 2.89
C GLY A 218 -6.13 -5.36 2.05
N HIS A 219 -5.35 -5.90 1.12
CA HIS A 219 -5.85 -6.84 0.11
C HIS A 219 -5.48 -8.30 0.38
N ARG A 220 -4.47 -8.57 1.21
CA ARG A 220 -4.00 -9.93 1.48
C ARG A 220 -3.27 -10.05 2.82
N PRO A 221 -3.13 -11.26 3.37
CA PRO A 221 -2.25 -11.48 4.52
C PRO A 221 -0.83 -11.05 4.22
N LEU A 222 -0.19 -10.44 5.21
CA LEU A 222 1.24 -10.15 5.23
C LEU A 222 1.87 -10.85 6.42
N ASP A 223 2.98 -11.51 6.18
CA ASP A 223 3.81 -12.14 7.21
C ASP A 223 5.25 -11.65 7.02
N VAL A 224 5.67 -10.70 7.86
CA VAL A 224 7.02 -10.10 7.74
C VAL A 224 8.12 -11.08 8.08
N GLN A 225 7.82 -12.13 8.86
CA GLN A 225 8.80 -13.18 9.18
C GLN A 225 9.01 -14.11 7.98
N GLU A 226 7.94 -14.45 7.24
CA GLU A 226 8.00 -15.22 5.99
C GLU A 226 8.61 -14.41 4.85
N ILE A 227 8.17 -13.16 4.66
CA ILE A 227 8.74 -12.23 3.66
C ILE A 227 10.22 -12.01 3.94
N GLY A 228 10.57 -11.89 5.21
CA GLY A 228 11.94 -11.75 5.64
C GLY A 228 12.59 -10.41 5.29
N CYS A 229 11.84 -9.35 5.12
CA CYS A 229 12.34 -8.00 4.86
C CYS A 229 12.92 -7.34 6.12
N ASP A 230 13.76 -6.31 5.92
CA ASP A 230 14.26 -5.46 7.01
C ASP A 230 13.26 -4.36 7.35
N PHE A 231 12.56 -3.85 6.33
CA PHE A 231 11.54 -2.81 6.44
C PHE A 231 10.31 -3.17 5.59
N LEU A 232 9.11 -2.81 6.09
CA LEU A 232 7.88 -2.89 5.33
C LEU A 232 7.01 -1.67 5.67
N VAL A 233 6.37 -1.07 4.66
CA VAL A 233 5.57 0.14 4.83
C VAL A 233 4.18 -0.01 4.22
N PHE A 234 3.18 0.57 4.87
CA PHE A 234 1.83 0.68 4.31
C PHE A 234 1.05 1.88 4.86
N SER A 235 -0.05 2.22 4.17
CA SER A 235 -0.91 3.37 4.51
C SER A 235 -2.31 2.92 4.91
N GLY A 236 -2.85 3.49 5.98
CA GLY A 236 -4.18 3.16 6.50
C GLY A 236 -5.30 3.43 5.49
N HIS A 237 -5.21 4.54 4.75
CA HIS A 237 -6.28 4.94 3.81
C HIS A 237 -6.50 3.98 2.64
N LYS A 238 -5.60 3.02 2.39
CA LYS A 238 -5.74 1.98 1.36
C LYS A 238 -6.21 0.63 1.91
N MET A 239 -6.53 0.57 3.21
CA MET A 239 -6.98 -0.63 3.90
C MET A 239 -8.17 -0.35 4.83
N CYS A 240 -9.14 0.41 4.35
CA CYS A 240 -10.33 0.86 5.09
C CYS A 240 -10.05 1.81 6.27
N GLY A 241 -8.81 2.12 6.58
CA GLY A 241 -8.40 3.00 7.66
C GLY A 241 -8.41 4.49 7.31
N PRO A 242 -8.13 5.38 8.28
CA PRO A 242 -8.08 6.81 8.06
C PRO A 242 -6.96 7.25 7.10
N THR A 243 -7.08 8.45 6.55
CA THR A 243 -5.97 9.18 5.92
C THR A 243 -5.03 9.72 6.99
N GLY A 244 -3.76 10.00 6.61
CA GLY A 244 -2.81 10.61 7.52
C GLY A 244 -2.16 9.66 8.53
N ILE A 245 -2.45 8.37 8.44
CA ILE A 245 -1.86 7.32 9.27
C ILE A 245 -1.34 6.17 8.41
N GLY A 246 -0.23 5.56 8.83
CA GLY A 246 0.36 4.36 8.25
C GLY A 246 1.34 3.71 9.22
N VAL A 247 1.97 2.67 8.76
CA VAL A 247 2.93 1.88 9.55
C VAL A 247 4.22 1.72 8.77
N LEU A 248 5.32 1.89 9.48
CA LEU A 248 6.63 1.35 9.14
C LEU A 248 6.92 0.20 10.10
N TYR A 249 7.08 -0.99 9.58
CA TYR A 249 7.74 -2.10 10.26
C TYR A 249 9.24 -2.02 10.01
N GLY A 250 10.03 -2.24 11.05
CA GLY A 250 11.47 -2.45 10.93
C GLY A 250 11.92 -3.55 11.87
N ARG A 251 12.83 -4.41 11.43
CA ARG A 251 13.41 -5.42 12.32
C ARG A 251 14.09 -4.74 13.50
N GLN A 252 13.87 -5.25 14.72
CA GLN A 252 14.34 -4.62 15.95
C GLN A 252 15.84 -4.32 15.92
N GLU A 253 16.67 -5.30 15.53
CA GLU A 253 18.12 -5.13 15.47
C GLU A 253 18.61 -4.10 14.44
N VAL A 254 17.77 -3.74 13.47
CA VAL A 254 18.03 -2.65 12.51
C VAL A 254 17.61 -1.32 13.12
N LEU A 255 16.41 -1.25 13.70
CA LEU A 255 15.86 -0.04 14.34
C LEU A 255 16.74 0.45 15.49
N GLU A 256 17.29 -0.45 16.30
CA GLU A 256 18.17 -0.11 17.43
C GLU A 256 19.43 0.67 16.99
N LYS A 257 19.91 0.40 15.78
CA LYS A 257 21.12 1.03 15.22
C LYS A 257 20.81 2.33 14.46
N MET A 258 19.53 2.64 14.22
CA MET A 258 19.14 3.85 13.47
C MET A 258 19.16 5.10 14.37
N PRO A 259 19.66 6.25 13.87
CA PRO A 259 19.47 7.53 14.53
C PRO A 259 18.00 7.96 14.46
N PRO A 260 17.57 8.95 15.28
CA PRO A 260 16.26 9.57 15.16
C PRO A 260 16.02 10.12 13.74
N TYR A 261 14.73 10.15 13.35
CA TYR A 261 14.29 10.77 12.10
C TYR A 261 13.92 12.24 12.30
N GLN A 262 13.13 12.51 13.33
CA GLN A 262 12.71 13.85 13.74
C GLN A 262 13.09 14.07 15.19
N GLY A 263 13.37 15.33 15.57
CA GLY A 263 13.63 15.71 16.94
C GLY A 263 12.46 16.50 17.53
N GLY A 264 12.16 16.26 18.80
CA GLY A 264 11.07 16.95 19.49
C GLY A 264 10.70 16.31 20.81
N GLY A 265 9.53 16.64 21.34
CA GLY A 265 8.95 15.98 22.50
C GLY A 265 8.65 14.50 22.20
N GLU A 266 8.27 13.74 23.19
CA GLU A 266 7.93 12.31 23.20
C GLU A 266 9.10 11.37 22.88
N MET A 267 9.95 11.65 21.89
CA MET A 267 11.05 10.78 21.44
C MET A 267 12.30 10.89 22.30
N ILE A 268 12.42 11.91 23.15
CA ILE A 268 13.61 12.19 23.99
C ILE A 268 13.58 11.41 25.31
N LEU A 269 14.77 11.06 25.81
CA LEU A 269 14.98 10.55 27.15
C LEU A 269 15.42 11.69 28.08
N SER A 270 16.43 12.49 27.68
CA SER A 270 16.82 13.74 28.36
C SER A 270 17.18 14.82 27.33
N VAL A 271 17.03 16.07 27.71
CA VAL A 271 17.42 17.25 26.94
C VAL A 271 18.23 18.17 27.84
N GLU A 272 19.42 18.54 27.40
CA GLU A 272 20.28 19.58 27.96
C GLU A 272 20.50 20.66 26.92
N PHE A 273 21.11 21.79 27.26
CA PHE A 273 21.33 22.88 26.29
C PHE A 273 22.26 22.46 25.15
N GLU A 274 23.26 21.61 25.41
CA GLU A 274 24.30 21.23 24.45
C GLU A 274 24.01 19.90 23.75
N ARG A 275 23.18 19.03 24.35
CA ARG A 275 22.93 17.69 23.81
C ARG A 275 21.62 17.10 24.30
N SER A 276 21.15 16.11 23.56
CA SER A 276 19.95 15.32 23.92
C SER A 276 20.23 13.84 23.81
N THR A 277 19.48 13.06 24.54
CA THR A 277 19.39 11.60 24.39
C THR A 277 17.96 11.21 24.06
N TRP A 278 17.77 10.07 23.42
CA TRP A 278 16.47 9.61 22.92
C TRP A 278 16.11 8.23 23.39
N LYS A 279 14.82 7.95 23.37
CA LYS A 279 14.24 6.66 23.75
C LYS A 279 14.68 5.55 22.76
N ALA A 280 14.42 4.30 23.12
CA ALA A 280 14.52 3.17 22.22
C ALA A 280 13.42 3.22 21.13
N ALA A 281 13.54 2.39 20.10
CA ALA A 281 12.42 2.13 19.17
C ALA A 281 11.22 1.56 19.95
N PRO A 282 9.99 1.83 19.51
CA PRO A 282 9.60 2.65 18.36
C PRO A 282 9.58 4.15 18.66
N HIS A 283 9.52 4.55 19.93
CA HIS A 283 9.30 5.93 20.37
C HIS A 283 10.37 6.91 19.88
N ARG A 284 11.60 6.45 19.63
CA ARG A 284 12.67 7.25 19.00
C ARG A 284 12.25 7.88 17.68
N PHE A 285 11.32 7.27 16.96
CA PHE A 285 10.91 7.66 15.61
C PHE A 285 9.57 8.41 15.56
N GLU A 286 8.93 8.59 16.74
CA GLU A 286 7.61 9.23 16.87
C GLU A 286 7.76 10.52 17.69
N ALA A 287 8.17 11.61 17.03
CA ALA A 287 8.35 12.91 17.67
C ALA A 287 7.07 13.73 17.69
N GLY A 288 6.79 14.39 18.83
CA GLY A 288 5.62 15.23 19.03
C GLY A 288 4.35 14.44 19.34
N THR A 289 3.22 15.15 19.51
CA THR A 289 1.91 14.49 19.71
C THR A 289 1.51 13.77 18.41
N PRO A 290 1.27 12.45 18.46
CA PRO A 290 0.95 11.68 17.27
C PRO A 290 -0.52 11.85 16.83
N ASP A 291 -0.87 11.32 15.67
CA ASP A 291 -2.27 11.18 15.23
C ASP A 291 -2.97 10.05 16.00
N ILE A 292 -3.42 10.34 17.20
CA ILE A 292 -4.01 9.37 18.12
C ILE A 292 -5.31 8.79 17.52
N SER A 293 -6.15 9.65 16.97
CA SER A 293 -7.41 9.23 16.34
C SER A 293 -7.16 8.33 15.11
N GLY A 294 -6.19 8.68 14.28
CA GLY A 294 -5.81 7.88 13.12
C GLY A 294 -5.31 6.50 13.51
N VAL A 295 -4.51 6.40 14.58
CA VAL A 295 -4.03 5.11 15.11
C VAL A 295 -5.20 4.24 15.60
N ILE A 296 -6.15 4.81 16.34
CA ILE A 296 -7.35 4.11 16.83
C ILE A 296 -8.24 3.66 15.64
N GLY A 297 -8.42 4.54 14.65
CA GLY A 297 -9.15 4.19 13.42
C GLY A 297 -8.46 3.09 12.60
N LEU A 298 -7.12 3.10 12.56
CA LEU A 298 -6.34 2.04 11.91
C LEU A 298 -6.49 0.69 12.63
N HIS A 299 -6.53 0.70 13.97
CA HIS A 299 -6.83 -0.51 14.76
C HIS A 299 -8.18 -1.10 14.34
N ALA A 300 -9.23 -0.29 14.33
CA ALA A 300 -10.56 -0.73 13.92
C ALA A 300 -10.60 -1.28 12.48
N ALA A 301 -9.81 -0.70 11.56
CA ALA A 301 -9.69 -1.19 10.19
C ALA A 301 -9.01 -2.56 10.13
N MET A 302 -7.93 -2.78 10.89
CA MET A 302 -7.26 -4.08 10.98
C MET A 302 -8.18 -5.17 11.53
N ASP A 303 -8.97 -4.85 12.56
CA ASP A 303 -9.95 -5.78 13.13
C ASP A 303 -11.07 -6.11 12.13
N TYR A 304 -11.56 -5.10 11.42
CA TYR A 304 -12.59 -5.27 10.40
C TYR A 304 -12.12 -6.20 9.27
N LEU A 305 -10.92 -6.01 8.75
CA LEU A 305 -10.35 -6.83 7.68
C LEU A 305 -10.10 -8.28 8.14
N ASP A 306 -9.56 -8.48 9.34
CA ASP A 306 -9.34 -9.84 9.87
C ASP A 306 -10.65 -10.57 10.18
N LYS A 307 -11.70 -9.86 10.58
CA LYS A 307 -13.04 -10.44 10.76
C LYS A 307 -13.65 -10.98 9.46
N ILE A 308 -13.38 -10.30 8.32
CA ILE A 308 -13.77 -10.78 6.98
C ILE A 308 -12.90 -11.99 6.58
N GLY A 309 -11.63 -11.94 6.97
CA GLY A 309 -10.60 -12.89 6.57
C GLY A 309 -9.83 -12.42 5.33
N ARG A 310 -8.58 -12.03 5.53
CA ARG A 310 -7.74 -11.46 4.46
C ARG A 310 -7.46 -12.42 3.32
N ASP A 311 -7.47 -13.74 3.55
CA ASP A 311 -7.41 -14.73 2.47
C ASP A 311 -8.65 -14.70 1.58
N ASN A 312 -9.85 -14.48 2.17
CA ASN A 312 -11.07 -14.34 1.40
C ASN A 312 -11.04 -13.06 0.57
N ILE A 313 -10.55 -11.95 1.16
CA ILE A 313 -10.37 -10.67 0.45
C ILE A 313 -9.40 -10.86 -0.72
N ALA A 314 -8.24 -11.49 -0.50
CA ALA A 314 -7.24 -11.72 -1.54
C ALA A 314 -7.79 -12.54 -2.71
N HIS A 315 -8.58 -13.57 -2.42
CA HIS A 315 -9.20 -14.39 -3.45
C HIS A 315 -10.23 -13.59 -4.26
N HIS A 316 -11.13 -12.90 -3.57
CA HIS A 316 -12.17 -12.11 -4.23
C HIS A 316 -11.59 -10.95 -5.04
N ASP A 317 -10.56 -10.28 -4.53
CA ASP A 317 -9.80 -9.24 -5.25
C ASP A 317 -9.22 -9.77 -6.58
N GLN A 318 -8.62 -10.97 -6.55
CA GLN A 318 -8.10 -11.63 -7.74
C GLN A 318 -9.22 -12.04 -8.71
N GLU A 319 -10.36 -12.53 -8.21
CA GLU A 319 -11.53 -12.85 -9.04
C GLU A 319 -12.07 -11.62 -9.76
N LEU A 320 -12.24 -10.48 -9.05
CA LEU A 320 -12.68 -9.23 -9.65
C LEU A 320 -11.69 -8.72 -10.69
N GLY A 321 -10.38 -8.75 -10.39
CA GLY A 321 -9.34 -8.33 -11.32
C GLY A 321 -9.29 -9.19 -12.59
N ALA A 322 -9.40 -10.50 -12.46
CA ALA A 322 -9.46 -11.44 -13.58
C ALA A 322 -10.74 -11.27 -14.41
N TYR A 323 -11.89 -11.12 -13.74
CA TYR A 323 -13.17 -10.87 -14.41
C TYR A 323 -13.14 -9.58 -15.22
N ALA A 324 -12.67 -8.49 -14.62
CA ALA A 324 -12.56 -7.20 -15.29
C ALA A 324 -11.60 -7.27 -16.49
N PHE A 325 -10.43 -7.90 -16.33
CA PHE A 325 -9.48 -8.05 -17.43
C PHE A 325 -10.09 -8.84 -18.59
N ALA A 326 -10.73 -9.99 -18.32
CA ALA A 326 -11.40 -10.79 -19.32
C ALA A 326 -12.54 -10.01 -20.00
N LYS A 327 -13.40 -9.33 -19.23
CA LYS A 327 -14.52 -8.54 -19.76
C LYS A 327 -14.03 -7.45 -20.69
N LEU A 328 -13.01 -6.69 -20.28
CA LEU A 328 -12.45 -5.60 -21.09
C LEU A 328 -11.72 -6.09 -22.33
N SER A 329 -11.02 -7.23 -22.27
CA SER A 329 -10.34 -7.80 -23.44
C SER A 329 -11.28 -8.29 -24.55
N HIS A 330 -12.57 -8.47 -24.24
CA HIS A 330 -13.61 -8.85 -25.20
C HIS A 330 -14.43 -7.68 -25.72
N LEU A 331 -14.16 -6.44 -25.27
CA LEU A 331 -14.82 -5.27 -25.84
C LEU A 331 -14.53 -5.15 -27.33
N LYS A 332 -15.54 -4.82 -28.12
CA LYS A 332 -15.41 -4.58 -29.58
C LYS A 332 -14.71 -3.27 -29.92
N THR A 333 -14.31 -2.54 -28.89
CA THR A 333 -13.59 -1.28 -28.97
C THR A 333 -12.09 -1.56 -28.95
N GLY A 334 -11.29 -0.75 -29.63
CA GLY A 334 -9.84 -0.80 -29.52
C GLY A 334 -9.42 -0.43 -28.07
N ILE A 335 -9.01 -1.44 -27.30
CA ILE A 335 -8.55 -1.26 -25.93
C ILE A 335 -7.18 -1.94 -25.75
N ARG A 336 -6.21 -1.22 -25.19
CA ARG A 336 -4.91 -1.75 -24.78
C ARG A 336 -4.89 -1.90 -23.27
N LEU A 337 -4.70 -3.13 -22.78
CA LEU A 337 -4.66 -3.46 -21.36
C LEU A 337 -3.22 -3.65 -20.87
N PHE A 338 -2.95 -3.24 -19.63
CA PHE A 338 -1.63 -3.36 -19.01
C PHE A 338 -1.66 -4.29 -17.79
N GLY A 339 -0.52 -4.89 -17.51
CA GLY A 339 -0.32 -5.81 -16.40
C GLY A 339 -0.61 -7.28 -16.77
N PRO A 340 -0.36 -8.22 -15.84
CA PRO A 340 -0.44 -9.65 -16.10
C PRO A 340 -1.88 -10.11 -16.37
N HIS A 341 -2.06 -11.07 -17.25
CA HIS A 341 -3.37 -11.65 -17.56
C HIS A 341 -3.89 -12.53 -16.42
N ILE A 342 -2.99 -13.23 -15.72
CA ILE A 342 -3.29 -14.18 -14.65
C ILE A 342 -2.48 -13.79 -13.41
N GLY A 343 -3.02 -14.05 -12.22
CA GLY A 343 -2.32 -13.79 -10.95
C GLY A 343 -2.18 -12.30 -10.62
N ARG A 344 -3.11 -11.48 -11.10
CA ARG A 344 -3.15 -10.03 -10.86
C ARG A 344 -3.95 -9.68 -9.61
N ALA A 345 -3.66 -8.52 -9.06
CA ALA A 345 -4.51 -7.87 -8.05
C ALA A 345 -5.76 -7.24 -8.69
N GLY A 346 -6.68 -6.78 -7.88
CA GLY A 346 -7.97 -6.21 -8.26
C GLY A 346 -7.87 -4.83 -8.91
N LEU A 347 -7.09 -4.70 -9.99
CA LEU A 347 -7.04 -3.46 -10.78
C LEU A 347 -6.69 -3.74 -12.23
N VAL A 348 -7.11 -2.86 -13.14
CA VAL A 348 -6.78 -2.86 -14.56
C VAL A 348 -6.47 -1.45 -15.01
N SER A 349 -5.27 -1.22 -15.56
CA SER A 349 -4.93 -0.01 -16.30
C SER A 349 -5.11 -0.25 -17.80
N PHE A 350 -5.60 0.75 -18.51
CA PHE A 350 -5.94 0.60 -19.92
C PHE A 350 -5.86 1.94 -20.69
N LEU A 351 -5.79 1.82 -22.00
CA LEU A 351 -6.05 2.90 -22.96
C LEU A 351 -7.22 2.50 -23.84
N LEU A 352 -8.03 3.48 -24.21
CA LEU A 352 -9.10 3.34 -25.19
C LEU A 352 -8.66 4.06 -26.47
N ASP A 353 -8.67 3.36 -27.59
CA ASP A 353 -8.15 3.90 -28.86
C ASP A 353 -8.89 5.18 -29.26
N GLY A 354 -8.11 6.21 -29.58
CA GLY A 354 -8.63 7.52 -29.99
C GLY A 354 -9.17 8.37 -28.84
N VAL A 355 -9.16 7.91 -27.58
CA VAL A 355 -9.70 8.67 -26.44
C VAL A 355 -8.63 8.87 -25.38
N HIS A 356 -8.36 10.12 -25.04
CA HIS A 356 -7.38 10.42 -23.99
C HIS A 356 -7.86 9.91 -22.62
N ALA A 357 -6.94 9.40 -21.79
CA ALA A 357 -7.29 8.82 -20.48
C ALA A 357 -8.08 9.77 -19.54
N HIS A 358 -7.84 11.08 -19.63
CA HIS A 358 -8.58 12.10 -18.89
C HIS A 358 -10.04 12.20 -19.35
N ASP A 359 -10.28 12.12 -20.67
CA ASP A 359 -11.64 12.21 -21.24
C ASP A 359 -12.44 10.96 -20.90
N VAL A 360 -11.79 9.76 -20.91
CA VAL A 360 -12.39 8.51 -20.42
C VAL A 360 -12.91 8.68 -19.00
N VAL A 361 -12.08 9.19 -18.10
CA VAL A 361 -12.45 9.35 -16.68
C VAL A 361 -13.54 10.40 -16.49
N THR A 362 -13.47 11.52 -17.23
CA THR A 362 -14.45 12.60 -17.16
C THR A 362 -15.84 12.14 -17.61
N VAL A 363 -15.91 11.42 -18.72
CA VAL A 363 -17.20 10.91 -19.22
C VAL A 363 -17.72 9.76 -18.35
N ALA A 364 -16.84 8.89 -17.83
CA ALA A 364 -17.23 7.84 -16.90
C ALA A 364 -17.85 8.41 -15.61
N ASP A 365 -17.29 9.50 -15.06
CA ASP A 365 -17.83 10.19 -13.89
C ASP A 365 -19.27 10.69 -14.12
N GLN A 366 -19.56 11.24 -15.30
CA GLN A 366 -20.94 11.63 -15.69
C GLN A 366 -21.91 10.44 -15.76
N ARG A 367 -21.43 9.22 -15.78
CA ARG A 367 -22.20 7.97 -15.73
C ARG A 367 -22.17 7.30 -14.34
N GLY A 368 -21.67 8.01 -13.32
CA GLY A 368 -21.56 7.51 -11.94
C GLY A 368 -20.40 6.55 -11.71
N VAL A 369 -19.47 6.41 -12.65
CA VAL A 369 -18.31 5.50 -12.52
C VAL A 369 -17.04 6.30 -12.19
N ALA A 370 -16.57 6.18 -10.96
CA ALA A 370 -15.37 6.84 -10.49
C ALA A 370 -14.11 6.03 -10.85
N LEU A 371 -13.30 6.57 -11.75
CA LEU A 371 -12.03 6.01 -12.23
C LEU A 371 -10.88 6.97 -11.96
N ARG A 372 -9.66 6.54 -12.23
CA ARG A 372 -8.49 7.41 -12.20
C ARG A 372 -7.81 7.49 -13.57
N GLY A 373 -7.50 8.69 -14.02
CA GLY A 373 -6.68 8.98 -15.21
C GLY A 373 -5.35 9.60 -14.84
N GLY A 374 -4.28 9.29 -15.60
CA GLY A 374 -2.96 9.91 -15.45
C GLY A 374 -1.81 8.93 -15.28
N HIS A 375 -0.75 9.40 -14.62
CA HIS A 375 0.50 8.62 -14.43
C HIS A 375 0.44 7.66 -13.24
N HIS A 376 -0.59 7.69 -12.41
CA HIS A 376 -0.75 6.90 -11.17
C HIS A 376 0.45 7.01 -10.21
N CYS A 377 1.13 8.16 -10.18
CA CYS A 377 2.40 8.37 -9.48
C CYS A 377 3.52 7.42 -9.92
N ASN A 378 3.55 7.04 -11.22
CA ASN A 378 4.50 6.13 -11.84
C ASN A 378 4.96 6.66 -13.21
N GLN A 379 5.40 7.94 -13.28
CA GLN A 379 5.84 8.53 -14.54
C GLN A 379 6.95 7.75 -15.27
N PRO A 380 8.00 7.23 -14.58
CA PRO A 380 9.00 6.41 -15.24
C PRO A 380 8.41 5.15 -15.90
N LEU A 381 7.46 4.50 -15.22
CA LEU A 381 6.76 3.33 -15.75
C LEU A 381 5.93 3.69 -17.01
N MET A 382 5.20 4.83 -17.01
CA MET A 382 4.45 5.26 -18.20
C MET A 382 5.37 5.45 -19.40
N ARG A 383 6.54 6.09 -19.21
CA ARG A 383 7.56 6.23 -20.27
C ARG A 383 8.07 4.88 -20.75
N LYS A 384 8.31 3.93 -19.85
CA LYS A 384 8.74 2.57 -20.17
C LYS A 384 7.71 1.81 -21.03
N LEU A 385 6.43 2.00 -20.75
CA LEU A 385 5.31 1.43 -21.50
C LEU A 385 5.01 2.18 -22.83
N GLY A 386 5.73 3.29 -23.10
CA GLY A 386 5.54 4.10 -24.30
C GLY A 386 4.20 4.86 -24.32
N VAL A 387 3.69 5.28 -23.15
CA VAL A 387 2.44 5.99 -23.00
C VAL A 387 2.60 7.22 -22.11
N GLU A 388 1.79 8.25 -22.32
CA GLU A 388 1.81 9.45 -21.48
C GLU A 388 1.02 9.22 -20.18
N SER A 389 -0.13 8.55 -20.27
CA SER A 389 -1.04 8.28 -19.17
C SER A 389 -1.89 7.07 -19.48
N THR A 390 -2.56 6.51 -18.47
CA THR A 390 -3.58 5.46 -18.62
C THR A 390 -4.82 5.80 -17.78
N ALA A 391 -5.97 5.27 -18.16
CA ALA A 391 -7.09 5.13 -17.24
C ALA A 391 -6.91 3.87 -16.40
N ARG A 392 -7.37 3.89 -15.13
CA ARG A 392 -7.28 2.76 -14.21
C ARG A 392 -8.58 2.56 -13.47
N ALA A 393 -9.12 1.35 -13.53
CA ALA A 393 -10.15 0.84 -12.64
C ALA A 393 -9.50 -0.02 -11.56
N SER A 394 -9.83 0.19 -10.31
CA SER A 394 -9.32 -0.62 -9.19
C SER A 394 -10.46 -1.00 -8.26
N PHE A 395 -10.53 -2.27 -7.96
CA PHE A 395 -11.62 -2.92 -7.24
C PHE A 395 -11.21 -3.19 -5.78
N TYR A 396 -12.21 -3.41 -4.94
CA TYR A 396 -12.02 -3.90 -3.59
C TYR A 396 -13.18 -4.83 -3.23
N PHE A 397 -13.13 -5.50 -2.09
CA PHE A 397 -14.06 -6.57 -1.73
C PHE A 397 -15.55 -6.16 -1.68
N TYR A 398 -15.87 -4.87 -1.65
CA TYR A 398 -17.24 -4.38 -1.71
C TYR A 398 -17.73 -4.07 -3.14
N ASN A 399 -16.87 -4.21 -4.15
CA ASN A 399 -17.28 -4.10 -5.54
C ASN A 399 -17.89 -5.42 -6.03
N THR A 400 -18.71 -5.33 -7.09
CA THR A 400 -19.42 -6.47 -7.67
C THR A 400 -19.13 -6.66 -9.15
N THR A 401 -19.44 -7.83 -9.68
CA THR A 401 -19.32 -8.13 -11.11
C THR A 401 -20.27 -7.29 -11.96
N GLU A 402 -21.46 -6.95 -11.43
CA GLU A 402 -22.44 -6.08 -12.08
C GLU A 402 -21.90 -4.64 -12.24
N GLU A 403 -21.12 -4.15 -11.25
CA GLU A 403 -20.42 -2.86 -11.37
C GLU A 403 -19.37 -2.90 -12.50
N ILE A 404 -18.66 -4.02 -12.64
CA ILE A 404 -17.70 -4.22 -13.73
C ILE A 404 -18.40 -4.32 -15.09
N ASP A 405 -19.55 -5.00 -15.16
CA ASP A 405 -20.36 -5.07 -16.37
C ASP A 405 -20.83 -3.67 -16.80
N ARG A 406 -21.37 -2.89 -15.85
CA ARG A 406 -21.79 -1.51 -16.13
C ARG A 406 -20.61 -0.62 -16.55
N PHE A 407 -19.45 -0.77 -15.91
CA PHE A 407 -18.23 -0.10 -16.31
C PHE A 407 -17.84 -0.42 -17.77
N ALA A 408 -17.89 -1.68 -18.17
CA ALA A 408 -17.61 -2.09 -19.54
C ALA A 408 -18.58 -1.46 -20.56
N GLU A 409 -19.88 -1.43 -20.25
CA GLU A 409 -20.89 -0.72 -21.06
C GLU A 409 -20.58 0.77 -21.21
N VAL A 410 -20.18 1.41 -20.11
CA VAL A 410 -19.79 2.84 -20.11
C VAL A 410 -18.59 3.08 -21.03
N LEU A 411 -17.61 2.18 -21.07
CA LEU A 411 -16.49 2.29 -22.01
C LEU A 411 -16.94 2.20 -23.48
N GLU A 412 -17.90 1.33 -23.79
CA GLU A 412 -18.48 1.26 -25.14
C GLU A 412 -19.28 2.52 -25.48
N GLU A 413 -20.00 3.12 -24.50
CA GLU A 413 -20.67 4.41 -24.69
C GLU A 413 -19.67 5.53 -25.02
N ILE A 414 -18.56 5.59 -24.25
CA ILE A 414 -17.47 6.56 -24.47
C ILE A 414 -16.88 6.41 -25.87
N GLN A 415 -16.57 5.18 -26.29
CA GLN A 415 -16.01 4.93 -27.61
C GLN A 415 -16.94 5.41 -28.71
N ARG A 416 -18.25 5.09 -28.62
CA ARG A 416 -19.23 5.57 -29.59
C ARG A 416 -19.35 7.10 -29.62
N PHE A 417 -19.25 7.75 -28.48
CA PHE A 417 -19.31 9.21 -28.39
C PHE A 417 -18.14 9.90 -29.09
N PHE A 418 -16.91 9.33 -29.02
CA PHE A 418 -15.72 9.90 -29.65
C PHE A 418 -15.48 9.39 -31.08
N ALA A 419 -16.15 8.33 -31.51
CA ALA A 419 -16.04 7.81 -32.88
C ALA A 419 -16.94 8.56 -33.89
N GLY A 420 -17.82 9.47 -33.44
CA GLY A 420 -18.60 10.34 -34.26
C GLY A 420 -20.02 10.09 -34.35
#